data_9c1667e43b565e18e8eff88fa53aea2b
#
_entry.id   9c1667e43b565e18e8eff88fa53aea2b
#
_cell.length_a   1.000
_cell.length_b   1.000
_cell.length_c   1.000
_cell.angle_alpha   90.00
_cell.angle_beta   90.00
_cell.angle_gamma   90.00
#
_symmetry.space_group_name_H-M   'P 1'
#
loop_
_entity.id
_entity.type
_entity.pdbx_description
1 polymer ?
#
loop_
_entity_poly.entity_id
_entity_poly.type
_entity_poly.pdbx_seq_one_letter_code
_entity_poly.pdbx_strand_id
1 'polypeptide(L)'
;SKCGTADCLEALGVKIDCAPARSAQILKDINLCFLFAQKYHPAMRFVGAVRKEMGIRTLFNVLGPLANPAGATMQLFGVYSEELVEPLAHVLRNLGVKRAMVVYGRDSMDEISLSAETKVCEFKNDEFKSYVIKPEDLGLTRCNKEDLVGGTPQENAAIVNDILGGALANDSTTVDGA
;
A
#
# COMPACT_ATOMS: atom_id res chain seq x y z
N SER A 1 0.47 -4.11 12.33
CA SER A 1 -0.68 -4.99 12.09
C SER A 1 -0.33 -6.44 12.46
N LYS A 2 -1.33 -7.27 12.71
CA LYS A 2 -1.15 -8.70 13.00
C LYS A 2 -0.98 -9.53 11.72
N CYS A 3 -1.27 -8.95 10.57
CA CYS A 3 -1.22 -9.58 9.25
C CYS A 3 -0.63 -8.58 8.25
N GLY A 4 0.35 -9.00 7.47
CA GLY A 4 0.86 -8.24 6.34
C GLY A 4 0.13 -8.62 5.06
N THR A 5 0.25 -7.78 4.02
CA THR A 5 -0.34 -8.05 2.68
C THR A 5 0.12 -9.40 2.12
N ALA A 6 1.39 -9.78 2.31
CA ALA A 6 1.91 -11.07 1.86
C ALA A 6 1.19 -12.24 2.54
N ASP A 7 0.98 -12.16 3.86
CA ASP A 7 0.32 -13.22 4.63
C ASP A 7 -1.14 -13.39 4.21
N CYS A 8 -1.83 -12.28 3.92
CA CYS A 8 -3.20 -12.30 3.42
C CYS A 8 -3.28 -12.93 2.01
N LEU A 9 -2.37 -12.56 1.11
CA LEU A 9 -2.31 -13.14 -0.24
C LEU A 9 -2.03 -14.63 -0.21
N GLU A 10 -1.14 -15.11 0.67
CA GLU A 10 -0.92 -16.56 0.86
C GLU A 10 -2.17 -17.26 1.37
N ALA A 11 -2.91 -16.67 2.31
CA ALA A 11 -4.18 -17.20 2.80
C ALA A 11 -5.27 -17.25 1.69
N LEU A 12 -5.20 -16.34 0.71
CA LEU A 12 -6.03 -16.37 -0.51
C LEU A 12 -5.56 -17.42 -1.54
N GLY A 13 -4.48 -18.16 -1.27
CA GLY A 13 -3.93 -19.17 -2.18
C GLY A 13 -3.00 -18.58 -3.26
N VAL A 14 -2.61 -17.32 -3.16
CA VAL A 14 -1.67 -16.72 -4.11
C VAL A 14 -0.25 -17.20 -3.81
N LYS A 15 0.44 -17.69 -4.84
CA LYS A 15 1.86 -18.06 -4.73
C LYS A 15 2.74 -16.82 -4.78
N ILE A 16 3.09 -16.27 -3.63
CA ILE A 16 3.84 -15.00 -3.53
C ILE A 16 5.34 -15.15 -3.80
N ASP A 17 5.91 -16.35 -3.64
CA ASP A 17 7.35 -16.61 -3.72
C ASP A 17 7.86 -16.90 -5.14
N CYS A 18 7.15 -16.42 -6.16
CA CYS A 18 7.51 -16.60 -7.55
C CYS A 18 8.91 -16.04 -7.87
N ALA A 19 9.63 -16.75 -8.74
CA ALA A 19 10.88 -16.23 -9.29
C ALA A 19 10.63 -14.95 -10.13
N PRO A 20 11.56 -14.00 -10.17
CA PRO A 20 11.38 -12.72 -10.89
C PRO A 20 10.94 -12.88 -12.36
N ALA A 21 11.52 -13.86 -13.08
CA ALA A 21 11.11 -14.16 -14.46
C ALA A 21 9.65 -14.60 -14.57
N ARG A 22 9.14 -15.35 -13.59
CA ARG A 22 7.74 -15.77 -13.55
C ARG A 22 6.82 -14.59 -13.25
N SER A 23 7.18 -13.72 -12.29
CA SER A 23 6.40 -12.50 -12.00
C SER A 23 6.34 -11.58 -13.22
N ALA A 24 7.46 -11.43 -13.96
CA ALA A 24 7.47 -10.66 -15.19
C ALA A 24 6.57 -11.26 -16.29
N GLN A 25 6.50 -12.60 -16.38
CA GLN A 25 5.59 -13.27 -17.31
C GLN A 25 4.13 -13.06 -16.90
N ILE A 26 3.79 -13.24 -15.62
CA ILE A 26 2.44 -13.00 -15.08
C ILE A 26 2.00 -11.57 -15.36
N LEU A 27 2.88 -10.58 -15.13
CA LEU A 27 2.57 -9.19 -15.43
C LEU A 27 2.24 -8.95 -16.90
N LYS A 28 2.93 -9.63 -17.82
CA LYS A 28 2.65 -9.56 -19.26
C LYS A 28 1.32 -10.24 -19.63
N ASP A 29 1.01 -11.36 -18.98
CA ASP A 29 -0.15 -12.19 -19.34
C ASP A 29 -1.46 -11.58 -18.82
N ILE A 30 -1.45 -11.02 -17.60
CA ILE A 30 -2.68 -10.56 -16.92
C ILE A 30 -2.61 -9.10 -16.43
N ASN A 31 -1.55 -8.35 -16.73
CA ASN A 31 -1.32 -6.96 -16.32
C ASN A 31 -1.32 -6.71 -14.81
N LEU A 32 -1.15 -7.75 -13.99
CA LEU A 32 -1.07 -7.69 -12.55
C LEU A 32 -0.06 -8.72 -12.04
N CYS A 33 0.78 -8.35 -11.07
CA CYS A 33 1.59 -9.31 -10.33
C CYS A 33 1.92 -8.80 -8.93
N PHE A 34 2.23 -9.72 -8.03
CA PHE A 34 2.79 -9.43 -6.73
C PHE A 34 4.31 -9.56 -6.78
N LEU A 35 5.00 -8.51 -6.32
CA LEU A 35 6.47 -8.48 -6.27
C LEU A 35 6.92 -8.65 -4.82
N PHE A 36 7.20 -9.88 -4.41
CA PHE A 36 7.59 -10.19 -3.04
C PHE A 36 8.98 -9.63 -2.73
N ALA A 37 9.05 -8.61 -1.90
CA ALA A 37 10.26 -7.82 -1.64
C ALA A 37 11.49 -8.66 -1.29
N GLN A 38 11.34 -9.77 -0.55
CA GLN A 38 12.46 -10.65 -0.18
C GLN A 38 13.13 -11.32 -1.39
N LYS A 39 12.40 -11.51 -2.50
CA LYS A 39 12.97 -12.09 -3.73
C LYS A 39 13.75 -11.07 -4.55
N TYR A 40 13.40 -9.80 -4.44
CA TYR A 40 14.01 -8.72 -5.23
C TYR A 40 15.10 -7.96 -4.46
N HIS A 41 15.09 -8.04 -3.13
CA HIS A 41 16.04 -7.35 -2.26
C HIS A 41 16.75 -8.34 -1.32
N PRO A 42 17.55 -9.29 -1.84
CA PRO A 42 18.17 -10.34 -1.02
C PRO A 42 19.11 -9.79 0.05
N ALA A 43 19.68 -8.59 -0.15
CA ALA A 43 20.51 -7.92 0.85
C ALA A 43 19.74 -7.56 2.13
N MET A 44 18.40 -7.41 2.05
CA MET A 44 17.57 -7.10 3.22
C MET A 44 17.57 -8.21 4.28
N ARG A 45 17.93 -9.44 3.93
CA ARG A 45 18.08 -10.55 4.89
C ARG A 45 19.13 -10.25 5.97
N PHE A 46 20.18 -9.50 5.63
CA PHE A 46 21.26 -9.17 6.57
C PHE A 46 20.86 -8.14 7.62
N VAL A 47 19.89 -7.29 7.30
CA VAL A 47 19.40 -6.24 8.20
C VAL A 47 18.06 -6.60 8.87
N GLY A 48 17.41 -7.66 8.43
CA GLY A 48 16.08 -8.04 8.89
C GLY A 48 16.00 -8.34 10.39
N ALA A 49 16.97 -9.09 10.92
CA ALA A 49 17.05 -9.41 12.34
C ALA A 49 17.26 -8.14 13.18
N VAL A 50 18.21 -7.30 12.79
CA VAL A 50 18.51 -6.03 13.47
C VAL A 50 17.29 -5.11 13.48
N ARG A 51 16.59 -4.97 12.36
CA ARG A 51 15.36 -4.18 12.27
C ARG A 51 14.27 -4.66 13.21
N LYS A 52 14.10 -5.99 13.31
CA LYS A 52 13.12 -6.61 14.21
C LYS A 52 13.47 -6.34 15.68
N GLU A 53 14.74 -6.44 16.03
CA GLU A 53 15.23 -6.21 17.39
C GLU A 53 15.12 -4.73 17.78
N MET A 54 15.45 -3.81 16.86
CA MET A 54 15.33 -2.36 17.10
C MET A 54 13.87 -1.92 17.33
N GLY A 55 12.89 -2.54 16.69
CA GLY A 55 11.47 -2.23 16.86
C GLY A 55 11.05 -0.80 16.47
N ILE A 56 11.94 -0.04 15.83
CA ILE A 56 11.70 1.36 15.44
C ILE A 56 11.51 1.48 13.92
N ARG A 57 10.83 2.54 13.50
CA ARG A 57 10.73 2.90 12.08
C ARG A 57 12.06 3.48 11.60
N THR A 58 12.49 3.04 10.43
CA THR A 58 13.76 3.45 9.82
C THR A 58 13.55 3.78 8.34
N LEU A 59 14.58 4.26 7.67
CA LEU A 59 14.59 4.48 6.21
C LEU A 59 14.14 3.23 5.43
N PHE A 60 14.42 2.04 5.93
CA PHE A 60 13.99 0.78 5.30
C PHE A 60 12.46 0.61 5.21
N ASN A 61 11.67 1.37 5.95
CA ASN A 61 10.21 1.34 5.84
C ASN A 61 9.69 2.05 4.58
N VAL A 62 10.49 2.91 3.97
CA VAL A 62 10.14 3.66 2.75
C VAL A 62 10.93 3.23 1.51
N LEU A 63 12.04 2.50 1.68
CA LEU A 63 12.89 2.08 0.55
C LEU A 63 12.22 1.06 -0.38
N GLY A 64 11.37 0.17 0.15
CA GLY A 64 10.72 -0.87 -0.65
C GLY A 64 9.96 -0.30 -1.85
N PRO A 65 8.98 0.58 -1.64
CA PRO A 65 8.25 1.23 -2.72
C PRO A 65 9.13 2.07 -3.66
N LEU A 66 10.19 2.71 -3.14
CA LEU A 66 11.11 3.51 -3.94
C LEU A 66 12.02 2.66 -4.86
N ALA A 67 12.22 1.39 -4.52
CA ALA A 67 13.06 0.45 -5.26
C ALA A 67 12.24 -0.60 -6.03
N ASN A 68 11.09 -0.22 -6.57
CA ASN A 68 10.19 -1.13 -7.30
C ASN A 68 10.91 -1.69 -8.54
N PRO A 69 11.12 -3.04 -8.62
CA PRO A 69 11.87 -3.65 -9.70
C PRO A 69 11.14 -3.63 -11.05
N ALA A 70 9.85 -3.35 -11.07
CA ALA A 70 9.07 -3.23 -12.31
C ALA A 70 9.27 -1.88 -13.02
N GLY A 71 9.97 -0.91 -12.39
CA GLY A 71 10.17 0.42 -12.99
C GLY A 71 8.86 1.15 -13.22
N ALA A 72 7.93 1.06 -12.28
CA ALA A 72 6.61 1.68 -12.39
C ALA A 72 6.71 3.17 -12.69
N THR A 73 6.01 3.64 -13.72
CA THR A 73 5.99 5.04 -14.12
C THR A 73 4.90 5.86 -13.43
N MET A 74 3.94 5.18 -12.79
CA MET A 74 2.90 5.77 -11.95
C MET A 74 2.83 5.03 -10.63
N GLN A 75 2.62 5.75 -9.53
CA GLN A 75 2.66 5.14 -8.19
C GLN A 75 1.69 5.84 -7.22
N LEU A 76 0.93 5.03 -6.47
CA LEU A 76 0.30 5.43 -5.22
C LEU A 76 1.23 4.96 -4.08
N PHE A 77 1.60 5.85 -3.18
CA PHE A 77 2.56 5.59 -2.13
C PHE A 77 2.05 6.10 -0.78
N GLY A 78 1.71 5.17 0.10
CA GLY A 78 1.37 5.46 1.49
C GLY A 78 2.61 5.64 2.37
N VAL A 79 2.55 6.62 3.27
CA VAL A 79 3.62 6.91 4.22
C VAL A 79 3.11 6.93 5.64
N TYR A 80 3.98 6.65 6.60
CA TYR A 80 3.62 6.51 8.01
C TYR A 80 3.65 7.83 8.80
N SER A 81 4.02 8.95 8.18
CA SER A 81 4.09 10.27 8.79
C SER A 81 3.74 11.34 7.77
N GLU A 82 2.93 12.34 8.17
CA GLU A 82 2.53 13.46 7.30
C GLU A 82 3.74 14.25 6.76
N GLU A 83 4.80 14.35 7.55
CA GLU A 83 6.03 15.05 7.19
C GLU A 83 6.77 14.41 6.00
N LEU A 84 6.52 13.13 5.72
CA LEU A 84 7.15 12.40 4.62
C LEU A 84 6.42 12.59 3.28
N VAL A 85 5.19 13.09 3.29
CA VAL A 85 4.34 13.17 2.10
C VAL A 85 4.99 13.97 0.98
N GLU A 86 5.39 15.19 1.25
CA GLU A 86 6.00 16.07 0.23
C GLU A 86 7.44 15.66 -0.13
N PRO A 87 8.34 15.39 0.83
CA PRO A 87 9.70 14.95 0.50
C PRO A 87 9.74 13.69 -0.36
N LEU A 88 8.89 12.69 -0.07
CA LEU A 88 8.89 11.44 -0.85
C LEU A 88 8.26 11.60 -2.23
N ALA A 89 7.32 12.53 -2.42
CA ALA A 89 6.84 12.88 -3.75
C ALA A 89 7.99 13.43 -4.63
N HIS A 90 8.84 14.30 -4.08
CA HIS A 90 10.03 14.79 -4.78
C HIS A 90 11.06 13.68 -5.05
N VAL A 91 11.25 12.76 -4.11
CA VAL A 91 12.15 11.60 -4.30
C VAL A 91 11.66 10.73 -5.45
N LEU A 92 10.35 10.38 -5.49
CA LEU A 92 9.77 9.59 -6.57
C LEU A 92 9.98 10.25 -7.94
N ARG A 93 9.73 11.55 -8.03
CA ARG A 93 9.97 12.32 -9.26
C ARG A 93 11.44 12.26 -9.67
N ASN A 94 12.38 12.41 -8.75
CA ASN A 94 13.82 12.34 -9.02
C ASN A 94 14.27 10.91 -9.42
N LEU A 95 13.56 9.87 -8.99
CA LEU A 95 13.76 8.49 -9.42
C LEU A 95 13.14 8.18 -10.80
N GLY A 96 12.51 9.16 -11.46
CA GLY A 96 11.97 9.01 -12.81
C GLY A 96 10.52 8.56 -12.89
N VAL A 97 9.81 8.49 -11.76
CA VAL A 97 8.36 8.30 -11.76
C VAL A 97 7.70 9.52 -12.41
N LYS A 98 6.77 9.30 -13.34
CA LYS A 98 6.13 10.37 -14.13
C LYS A 98 4.90 10.98 -13.44
N ARG A 99 4.23 10.18 -12.64
CA ARG A 99 3.07 10.58 -11.85
C ARG A 99 3.04 9.79 -10.56
N ALA A 100 2.84 10.46 -9.43
CA ALA A 100 2.56 9.76 -8.19
C ALA A 100 1.62 10.56 -7.30
N MET A 101 0.99 9.83 -6.39
CA MET A 101 0.24 10.36 -5.28
C MET A 101 0.85 9.77 -4.01
N VAL A 102 1.40 10.62 -3.16
CA VAL A 102 1.92 10.23 -1.84
C VAL A 102 0.89 10.63 -0.80
N VAL A 103 0.48 9.69 0.03
CA VAL A 103 -0.67 9.84 0.92
C VAL A 103 -0.36 9.49 2.37
N TYR A 104 -1.06 10.13 3.29
CA TYR A 104 -1.03 9.84 4.72
C TYR A 104 -2.42 10.10 5.32
N GLY A 105 -3.05 9.06 5.84
CA GLY A 105 -4.26 9.16 6.63
C GLY A 105 -3.96 9.72 8.03
N ARG A 106 -4.67 10.78 8.43
CA ARG A 106 -4.43 11.47 9.70
C ARG A 106 -4.83 10.66 10.94
N ASP A 107 -5.40 9.50 10.74
CA ASP A 107 -5.58 8.44 11.73
C ASP A 107 -4.35 7.53 11.88
N SER A 108 -3.20 7.91 11.30
CA SER A 108 -1.94 7.19 11.27
C SER A 108 -1.93 5.96 10.35
N MET A 109 -2.73 6.00 9.30
CA MET A 109 -2.70 5.00 8.22
C MET A 109 -1.82 5.48 7.06
N ASP A 110 -1.08 4.56 6.47
CA ASP A 110 -0.32 4.75 5.24
C ASP A 110 -1.18 4.48 3.98
N GLU A 111 -2.46 4.90 4.06
CA GLU A 111 -3.50 4.68 3.07
C GLU A 111 -4.37 5.94 2.89
N ILE A 112 -5.25 5.93 1.87
CA ILE A 112 -6.36 6.87 1.79
C ILE A 112 -7.42 6.41 2.79
N SER A 113 -7.56 7.16 3.90
CA SER A 113 -8.38 6.72 5.03
C SER A 113 -9.87 6.97 4.80
N LEU A 114 -10.69 6.03 5.23
CA LEU A 114 -12.14 6.21 5.38
C LEU A 114 -12.55 6.70 6.76
N SER A 115 -11.65 6.66 7.74
CA SER A 115 -11.96 7.13 9.11
C SER A 115 -11.46 8.55 9.39
N ALA A 116 -10.58 9.09 8.54
CA ALA A 116 -9.98 10.41 8.74
C ALA A 116 -9.74 11.16 7.41
N GLU A 117 -9.31 12.40 7.54
CA GLU A 117 -8.74 13.14 6.41
C GLU A 117 -7.42 12.50 5.96
N THR A 118 -7.13 12.57 4.68
CA THR A 118 -5.88 12.13 4.08
C THR A 118 -5.11 13.31 3.51
N LYS A 119 -3.90 13.53 3.98
CA LYS A 119 -2.95 14.46 3.35
C LYS A 119 -2.41 13.83 2.08
N VAL A 120 -2.40 14.59 1.00
CA VAL A 120 -1.93 14.16 -0.33
C VAL A 120 -0.90 15.13 -0.86
N CYS A 121 0.16 14.61 -1.47
CA CYS A 121 0.98 15.33 -2.43
C CYS A 121 0.99 14.54 -3.73
N GLU A 122 0.36 15.09 -4.74
CA GLU A 122 0.34 14.54 -6.09
C GLU A 122 1.31 15.31 -6.98
N PHE A 123 2.00 14.60 -7.88
CA PHE A 123 2.68 15.25 -8.99
C PHE A 123 2.37 14.55 -10.32
N LYS A 124 2.34 15.36 -11.39
CA LYS A 124 2.20 14.92 -12.77
C LYS A 124 2.93 15.93 -13.66
N ASN A 125 3.78 15.43 -14.57
CA ASN A 125 4.54 16.28 -15.50
C ASN A 125 5.31 17.41 -14.79
N ASP A 126 5.97 17.08 -13.66
CA ASP A 126 6.73 18.00 -12.80
C ASP A 126 5.91 19.07 -12.05
N GLU A 127 4.60 19.08 -12.18
CA GLU A 127 3.71 19.95 -11.41
C GLU A 127 3.28 19.22 -10.12
N PHE A 128 3.54 19.87 -8.98
CA PHE A 128 3.20 19.36 -7.65
C PHE A 128 1.97 20.06 -7.10
N LYS A 129 1.08 19.28 -6.48
CA LYS A 129 -0.11 19.78 -5.79
C LYS A 129 -0.28 19.08 -4.46
N SER A 130 -0.28 19.85 -3.36
CA SER A 130 -0.60 19.36 -2.01
C SER A 130 -2.03 19.76 -1.65
N TYR A 131 -2.79 18.79 -1.12
CA TYR A 131 -4.18 18.98 -0.70
C TYR A 131 -4.57 17.96 0.36
N VAL A 132 -5.79 18.08 0.84
CA VAL A 132 -6.42 17.12 1.76
C VAL A 132 -7.68 16.60 1.10
N ILE A 133 -7.93 15.31 1.20
CA ILE A 133 -9.18 14.67 0.81
C ILE A 133 -9.87 14.09 2.04
N LYS A 134 -11.18 14.02 1.98
CA LYS A 134 -12.06 13.43 3.00
C LYS A 134 -12.91 12.34 2.35
N PRO A 135 -13.36 11.34 3.09
CA PRO A 135 -14.30 10.34 2.56
C PRO A 135 -15.51 10.98 1.88
N GLU A 136 -16.04 12.03 2.48
CA GLU A 136 -17.24 12.76 2.02
C GLU A 136 -17.02 13.43 0.64
N ASP A 137 -15.79 13.86 0.34
CA ASP A 137 -15.43 14.46 -0.96
C ASP A 137 -15.54 13.44 -2.10
N LEU A 138 -15.47 12.15 -1.76
CA LEU A 138 -15.58 11.01 -2.68
C LEU A 138 -17.00 10.38 -2.69
N GLY A 139 -17.93 10.96 -1.94
CA GLY A 139 -19.29 10.43 -1.78
C GLY A 139 -19.37 9.23 -0.83
N LEU A 140 -18.33 9.01 -0.02
CA LEU A 140 -18.25 7.89 0.92
C LEU A 140 -18.66 8.34 2.33
N THR A 141 -19.21 7.42 3.11
CA THR A 141 -19.55 7.67 4.51
C THR A 141 -18.33 7.40 5.38
N ARG A 142 -18.00 8.35 6.26
CA ARG A 142 -16.90 8.17 7.21
C ARG A 142 -17.24 7.04 8.19
N CYS A 143 -16.31 6.10 8.38
CA CYS A 143 -16.40 5.02 9.36
C CYS A 143 -15.55 5.33 10.61
N ASN A 144 -15.63 4.48 11.64
CA ASN A 144 -14.71 4.52 12.76
C ASN A 144 -13.41 3.78 12.39
N LYS A 145 -12.30 4.15 13.00
CA LYS A 145 -11.00 3.48 12.76
C LYS A 145 -11.05 2.00 13.13
N GLU A 146 -11.84 1.64 14.13
CA GLU A 146 -12.04 0.27 14.59
C GLU A 146 -12.66 -0.63 13.51
N ASP A 147 -13.47 -0.06 12.63
CA ASP A 147 -14.13 -0.77 11.52
C ASP A 147 -13.12 -1.21 10.43
N LEU A 148 -11.95 -0.55 10.39
CA LEU A 148 -10.87 -0.84 9.45
C LEU A 148 -9.83 -1.83 10.01
N VAL A 149 -10.02 -2.36 11.21
CA VAL A 149 -9.06 -3.26 11.85
C VAL A 149 -9.28 -4.69 11.36
N GLY A 150 -8.29 -5.20 10.63
CA GLY A 150 -8.25 -6.60 10.24
C GLY A 150 -7.85 -7.55 11.37
N GLY A 151 -7.94 -8.86 11.10
CA GLY A 151 -7.64 -9.94 12.00
C GLY A 151 -6.40 -10.76 11.61
N THR A 152 -6.55 -12.08 11.70
CA THR A 152 -5.58 -13.07 11.22
C THR A 152 -5.54 -13.09 9.68
N PRO A 153 -4.51 -13.70 9.06
CA PRO A 153 -4.47 -13.86 7.61
C PRO A 153 -5.72 -14.50 7.02
N GLN A 154 -6.28 -15.49 7.69
CA GLN A 154 -7.49 -16.21 7.23
C GLN A 154 -8.74 -15.34 7.33
N GLU A 155 -8.90 -14.57 8.40
CA GLU A 155 -10.00 -13.61 8.55
C GLU A 155 -9.92 -12.51 7.49
N ASN A 156 -8.73 -11.96 7.25
CA ASN A 156 -8.53 -10.94 6.21
C ASN A 156 -8.78 -11.50 4.80
N ALA A 157 -8.36 -12.75 4.53
CA ALA A 157 -8.64 -13.41 3.27
C ALA A 157 -10.15 -13.63 3.05
N ALA A 158 -10.90 -13.95 4.11
CA ALA A 158 -12.37 -14.04 4.03
C ALA A 158 -12.98 -12.67 3.69
N ILE A 159 -12.57 -11.60 4.37
CA ILE A 159 -13.02 -10.22 4.07
C ILE A 159 -12.75 -9.86 2.60
N VAL A 160 -11.55 -10.12 2.09
CA VAL A 160 -11.21 -9.85 0.69
C VAL A 160 -12.10 -10.64 -0.27
N ASN A 161 -12.35 -11.92 0.00
CA ASN A 161 -13.24 -12.73 -0.83
C ASN A 161 -14.69 -12.21 -0.82
N ASP A 162 -15.18 -11.78 0.34
CA ASP A 162 -16.54 -11.21 0.49
C ASP A 162 -16.66 -9.90 -0.28
N ILE A 163 -15.66 -9.01 -0.20
CA ILE A 163 -15.63 -7.75 -0.96
C ILE A 163 -15.60 -8.04 -2.47
N LEU A 164 -14.66 -8.85 -2.93
CA LEU A 164 -14.50 -9.18 -4.35
C LEU A 164 -15.68 -9.99 -4.90
N GLY A 165 -16.32 -10.80 -4.06
CA GLY A 165 -17.53 -11.55 -4.38
C GLY A 165 -18.81 -10.70 -4.40
N GLY A 166 -18.76 -9.45 -3.96
CA GLY A 166 -19.91 -8.56 -3.86
C GLY A 166 -20.86 -8.89 -2.70
N ALA A 167 -20.47 -9.76 -1.77
CA ALA A 167 -21.30 -10.14 -0.63
C ALA A 167 -21.58 -8.93 0.29
N LEU A 168 -20.64 -7.99 0.37
CA LEU A 168 -20.73 -6.77 1.18
C LEU A 168 -21.33 -5.58 0.41
N ALA A 169 -21.62 -5.72 -0.89
CA ALA A 169 -22.16 -4.64 -1.72
C ALA A 169 -23.57 -4.15 -1.28
N ASN A 170 -24.24 -4.93 -0.44
CA ASN A 170 -25.57 -4.58 0.10
C ASN A 170 -25.50 -3.91 1.50
N ASP A 171 -24.34 -3.87 2.12
CA ASP A 171 -24.12 -3.19 3.39
C ASP A 171 -23.22 -1.98 3.13
N SER A 172 -23.83 -0.80 3.06
CA SER A 172 -23.20 0.46 2.66
C SER A 172 -22.03 0.90 3.57
N THR A 173 -21.78 0.18 4.66
CA THR A 173 -20.71 0.48 5.62
C THR A 173 -19.42 -0.31 5.40
N THR A 174 -19.43 -1.37 4.56
CA THR A 174 -18.29 -2.31 4.48
C THR A 174 -17.58 -2.35 3.13
N VAL A 175 -18.18 -1.82 2.07
CA VAL A 175 -17.58 -1.84 0.71
C VAL A 175 -16.59 -0.69 0.52
N ASP A 176 -16.70 0.34 1.35
CA ASP A 176 -16.02 1.61 1.13
C ASP A 176 -14.64 1.67 1.83
N GLY A 177 -14.19 0.62 2.50
CA GLY A 177 -13.01 0.60 3.38
C GLY A 177 -11.86 -0.34 2.99
N ALA A 178 -11.92 -1.04 1.85
CA ALA A 178 -10.86 -2.00 1.49
C ALA A 178 -10.20 -1.67 0.15
#